data_75b99a78fc79cf415d04aa092d674387
#
_entry.id   75b99a78fc79cf415d04aa092d674387
#
_cell.length_a   1.000
_cell.length_b   1.000
_cell.length_c   1.000
_cell.angle_alpha   90.00
_cell.angle_beta   90.00
_cell.angle_gamma   90.00
#
_symmetry.space_group_name_H-M   'P 1'
#
loop_
_entity.id
_entity.type
_entity.pdbx_description
1 polymer ?
#
loop_
_entity_poly.entity_id
_entity_poly.type
_entity_poly.pdbx_seq_one_letter_code
_entity_poly.pdbx_strand_id
1 'polypeptide(L)'
;KFISNKQFCLKKIHSLLSQIFNYNNVDVATLSSTHLPFLLPLFNKLFPQITFLDPATQVAKTVTKILRQNKLKQNKIKIFTSGNANQFRNKLRKIGIKNKVAHLRLAH
;
A
#
# COMPACT_ATOMS: atom_id res chain seq x y z
N LYS A 1 21.76 -15.35 -19.74
CA LYS A 1 20.59 -15.56 -18.88
C LYS A 1 19.76 -14.28 -18.84
N PHE A 2 18.60 -14.28 -19.48
CA PHE A 2 17.63 -13.19 -19.36
C PHE A 2 17.07 -13.18 -17.93
N ILE A 3 17.44 -12.16 -17.15
CA ILE A 3 16.80 -11.88 -15.85
C ILE A 3 15.47 -11.19 -16.19
N SER A 4 14.34 -11.73 -15.71
CA SER A 4 13.04 -11.06 -15.89
C SER A 4 13.08 -9.66 -15.24
N ASN A 5 12.37 -8.70 -15.81
CA ASN A 5 12.28 -7.34 -15.25
C ASN A 5 11.88 -7.37 -13.75
N LYS A 6 11.04 -8.33 -13.36
CA LYS A 6 10.63 -8.53 -11.98
C LYS A 6 11.80 -8.92 -11.07
N GLN A 7 12.64 -9.86 -11.51
CA GLN A 7 13.82 -10.29 -10.74
C GLN A 7 14.87 -9.17 -10.63
N PHE A 8 15.04 -8.39 -11.69
CA PHE A 8 15.93 -7.23 -11.68
C PHE A 8 15.47 -6.19 -10.66
N CYS A 9 14.17 -5.84 -10.64
CA CYS A 9 13.60 -4.91 -9.66
C CYS A 9 13.76 -5.42 -8.23
N LEU A 10 13.53 -6.71 -7.98
CA LEU A 10 13.68 -7.31 -6.65
C LEU A 10 15.12 -7.24 -6.14
N LYS A 11 16.09 -7.56 -7.00
CA LYS A 11 17.52 -7.46 -6.65
C LYS A 11 17.93 -6.03 -6.35
N LYS A 12 17.45 -5.07 -7.14
CA LYS A 12 17.74 -3.65 -6.93
C LYS A 12 17.15 -3.13 -5.61
N ILE A 13 15.91 -3.47 -5.32
CA ILE A 13 15.25 -3.12 -4.04
C ILE A 13 16.01 -3.73 -2.87
N HIS A 14 16.34 -5.02 -2.94
CA HIS A 14 17.10 -5.71 -1.90
C HIS A 14 18.45 -5.04 -1.65
N SER A 15 19.21 -4.75 -2.72
CA SER A 15 20.53 -4.12 -2.61
C SER A 15 20.46 -2.74 -1.95
N LEU A 16 19.54 -1.87 -2.41
CA LEU A 16 19.39 -0.52 -1.89
C LEU A 16 18.96 -0.50 -0.42
N LEU A 17 17.95 -1.29 -0.08
CA LEU A 17 17.44 -1.34 1.31
C LEU A 17 18.43 -2.03 2.26
N SER A 18 19.16 -3.05 1.80
CA SER A 18 20.20 -3.71 2.60
C SER A 18 21.30 -2.72 3.00
N GLN A 19 21.71 -1.86 2.10
CA GLN A 19 22.72 -0.83 2.42
C GLN A 19 22.22 0.10 3.53
N ILE A 20 20.96 0.57 3.44
CA ILE A 20 20.37 1.48 4.43
C ILE A 20 20.22 0.77 5.79
N PHE A 21 19.68 -0.44 5.79
CA PHE A 21 19.40 -1.18 7.02
C PHE A 21 20.68 -1.60 7.75
N ASN A 22 21.68 -2.08 7.00
CA ASN A 22 22.95 -2.51 7.60
C ASN A 22 23.78 -1.33 8.12
N TYR A 23 23.83 -0.23 7.35
CA TYR A 23 24.58 0.96 7.75
C TYR A 23 24.05 1.58 9.06
N ASN A 24 22.74 1.56 9.25
CA ASN A 24 22.09 2.20 10.39
C ASN A 24 21.71 1.21 11.51
N ASN A 25 22.04 -0.08 11.40
CA ASN A 25 21.63 -1.14 12.33
C ASN A 25 20.12 -1.13 12.61
N VAL A 26 19.32 -1.06 11.54
CA VAL A 26 17.87 -0.98 11.63
C VAL A 26 17.28 -2.34 11.97
N ASP A 27 16.41 -2.39 12.97
CA ASP A 27 15.63 -3.55 13.37
C ASP A 27 14.12 -3.34 13.16
N VAL A 28 13.68 -2.08 13.12
CA VAL A 28 12.29 -1.68 12.88
C VAL A 28 12.23 -0.62 11.79
N ALA A 29 11.29 -0.78 10.87
CA ALA A 29 11.02 0.18 9.80
C ALA A 29 9.52 0.49 9.69
N THR A 30 9.15 1.76 9.64
CA THR A 30 7.76 2.17 9.45
C THR A 30 7.45 2.39 7.98
N LEU A 31 6.28 1.93 7.54
CA LEU A 31 5.79 2.14 6.18
C LEU A 31 4.99 3.45 6.11
N SER A 32 5.67 4.57 5.90
CA SER A 32 5.11 5.92 5.98
C SER A 32 4.40 6.40 4.71
N SER A 33 4.32 5.58 3.68
CA SER A 33 3.60 5.87 2.43
C SER A 33 2.37 4.97 2.29
N THR A 34 1.30 5.49 1.72
CA THR A 34 0.07 4.73 1.44
C THR A 34 0.27 3.55 0.46
N HIS A 35 1.37 3.53 -0.29
CA HIS A 35 1.67 2.48 -1.28
C HIS A 35 2.53 1.35 -0.70
N LEU A 36 3.41 1.64 0.25
CA LEU A 36 4.36 0.67 0.81
C LEU A 36 3.69 -0.52 1.50
N PRO A 37 2.54 -0.40 2.19
CA PRO A 37 1.87 -1.53 2.80
C PRO A 37 1.52 -2.66 1.82
N PHE A 38 1.27 -2.34 0.55
CA PHE A 38 1.03 -3.37 -0.48
C PHE A 38 2.27 -4.23 -0.77
N LEU A 39 3.45 -3.74 -0.43
CA LEU A 39 4.71 -4.46 -0.56
C LEU A 39 5.14 -5.18 0.73
N LEU A 40 4.36 -5.09 1.80
CA LEU A 40 4.71 -5.70 3.09
C LEU A 40 5.04 -7.20 3.01
N PRO A 41 4.28 -8.04 2.28
CA PRO A 41 4.64 -9.45 2.12
C PRO A 41 6.00 -9.65 1.45
N LEU A 42 6.36 -8.77 0.51
CA LEU A 42 7.65 -8.79 -0.15
C LEU A 42 8.78 -8.37 0.80
N PHE A 43 8.58 -7.29 1.55
CA PHE A 43 9.56 -6.81 2.51
C PHE A 43 9.83 -7.83 3.61
N ASN A 44 8.81 -8.48 4.16
CA ASN A 44 8.96 -9.54 5.14
C ASN A 44 9.76 -10.74 4.60
N LYS A 45 9.59 -11.05 3.32
CA LYS A 45 10.34 -12.12 2.66
C LYS A 45 11.81 -11.75 2.42
N LEU A 46 12.07 -10.51 2.00
CA LEU A 46 13.43 -10.04 1.69
C LEU A 46 14.26 -9.70 2.93
N PHE A 47 13.60 -9.26 3.99
CA PHE A 47 14.23 -8.76 5.23
C PHE A 47 13.53 -9.35 6.46
N PRO A 48 13.64 -10.67 6.70
CA PRO A 48 12.95 -11.32 7.81
C PRO A 48 13.43 -10.84 9.19
N GLN A 49 14.60 -10.23 9.25
CA GLN A 49 15.18 -9.66 10.47
C GLN A 49 14.64 -8.27 10.82
N ILE A 50 13.93 -7.61 9.89
CA ILE A 50 13.35 -6.27 10.09
C ILE A 50 11.87 -6.39 10.44
N THR A 51 11.46 -5.71 11.50
CA THR A 51 10.03 -5.56 11.83
C THR A 51 9.45 -4.37 11.07
N PHE A 52 8.54 -4.64 10.13
CA PHE A 52 7.86 -3.58 9.40
C PHE A 52 6.55 -3.20 10.09
N LEU A 53 6.39 -1.91 10.39
CA LEU A 53 5.19 -1.36 11.01
C LEU A 53 4.35 -0.60 9.98
N ASP A 54 3.11 -1.06 9.78
CA ASP A 54 2.12 -0.37 8.97
C ASP A 54 1.15 0.40 9.88
N PRO A 55 1.16 1.75 9.85
CA PRO A 55 0.28 2.56 10.68
C PRO A 55 -1.19 2.47 10.27
N ALA A 56 -1.52 1.93 9.09
CA ALA A 56 -2.89 1.87 8.57
C ALA A 56 -3.82 1.11 9.51
N THR A 57 -3.37 0.05 10.15
CA THR A 57 -4.18 -0.72 11.11
C THR A 57 -4.60 0.14 12.32
N GLN A 58 -3.70 0.95 12.85
CA GLN A 58 -3.99 1.82 13.98
C GLN A 58 -4.93 2.96 13.58
N VAL A 59 -4.72 3.55 12.41
CA VAL A 59 -5.62 4.55 11.84
C VAL A 59 -7.01 3.97 11.63
N ALA A 60 -7.12 2.78 11.05
CA ALA A 60 -8.40 2.10 10.83
C ALA A 60 -9.14 1.83 12.15
N LYS A 61 -8.45 1.40 13.20
CA LYS A 61 -9.04 1.22 14.54
C LYS A 61 -9.61 2.52 15.11
N THR A 62 -8.89 3.63 14.96
CA THR A 62 -9.33 4.95 15.41
C THR A 62 -10.56 5.41 14.63
N VAL A 63 -10.55 5.29 13.30
CA VAL A 63 -11.71 5.61 12.46
C VAL A 63 -12.91 4.74 12.82
N THR A 64 -12.72 3.46 13.06
CA THR A 64 -13.80 2.54 13.47
C THR A 64 -14.45 2.97 14.79
N LYS A 65 -13.66 3.42 15.77
CA LYS A 65 -14.20 3.94 17.03
C LYS A 65 -15.09 5.17 16.81
N ILE A 66 -14.64 6.11 15.97
CA ILE A 66 -15.41 7.32 15.63
C ILE A 66 -16.72 6.95 14.92
N LEU A 67 -16.66 6.03 13.95
CA LEU A 67 -17.83 5.64 13.16
C LEU A 67 -18.85 4.84 13.97
N ARG A 68 -18.43 4.00 14.92
CA ARG A 68 -19.33 3.27 15.81
C ARG A 68 -20.22 4.19 16.65
N GLN A 69 -19.73 5.36 17.02
CA GLN A 69 -20.49 6.37 17.73
C GLN A 69 -21.60 6.98 16.86
N ASN A 70 -21.44 6.98 15.54
CA ASN A 70 -22.36 7.60 14.59
C ASN A 70 -23.40 6.65 13.97
N LYS A 71 -23.47 5.39 14.40
CA LYS A 71 -24.45 4.36 13.95
C LYS A 71 -24.66 4.33 12.41
N LEU A 72 -23.59 4.32 11.65
CA LEU A 72 -23.68 4.21 10.19
C LEU A 72 -24.21 2.83 9.80
N LYS A 73 -25.37 2.78 9.15
CA LYS A 73 -26.08 1.55 8.78
C LYS A 73 -25.55 0.84 7.52
N GLN A 74 -24.64 1.44 6.77
CA GLN A 74 -24.18 0.86 5.50
C GLN A 74 -22.69 1.08 5.26
N ASN A 75 -21.96 -0.02 5.05
CA ASN A 75 -20.56 -0.01 4.63
C ASN A 75 -20.48 0.05 3.10
N LYS A 76 -20.57 1.25 2.54
CA LYS A 76 -20.37 1.47 1.09
C LYS A 76 -19.10 2.25 0.86
N ILE A 77 -18.21 1.71 0.03
CA ILE A 77 -17.02 2.41 -0.45
C ILE A 77 -17.32 2.92 -1.86
N LYS A 78 -17.27 4.24 -2.04
CA LYS A 78 -17.34 4.90 -3.34
C LYS A 78 -15.95 5.40 -3.71
N ILE A 79 -15.48 5.05 -4.90
CA ILE A 79 -14.15 5.43 -5.40
C ILE A 79 -14.34 6.37 -6.59
N PHE A 80 -13.68 7.53 -6.51
CA PHE A 80 -13.69 8.53 -7.57
C PHE A 80 -12.28 8.82 -8.04
N THR A 81 -12.13 9.18 -9.30
CA THR A 81 -10.89 9.68 -9.87
C THR A 81 -11.15 10.83 -10.81
N SER A 82 -10.27 11.82 -10.82
CA SER A 82 -10.24 12.89 -11.81
C SER A 82 -9.54 12.49 -13.11
N GLY A 83 -8.87 11.33 -13.12
CA GLY A 83 -8.19 10.75 -14.28
C GLY A 83 -9.07 9.74 -15.02
N ASN A 84 -8.44 8.82 -15.75
CA ASN A 84 -9.13 7.77 -16.48
C ASN A 84 -9.66 6.69 -15.52
N ALA A 85 -11.00 6.61 -15.38
CA ALA A 85 -11.66 5.69 -14.46
C ALA A 85 -11.40 4.21 -14.81
N ASN A 86 -11.34 3.86 -16.10
CA ASN A 86 -11.09 2.48 -16.55
C ASN A 86 -9.66 2.03 -16.23
N GLN A 87 -8.68 2.87 -16.49
CA GLN A 87 -7.28 2.58 -16.14
C GLN A 87 -7.12 2.44 -14.63
N PHE A 88 -7.70 3.33 -13.85
CA PHE A 88 -7.63 3.29 -12.40
C PHE A 88 -8.29 2.05 -11.84
N ARG A 89 -9.48 1.71 -12.32
CA ARG A 89 -10.18 0.46 -11.95
C ARG A 89 -9.33 -0.78 -12.23
N ASN A 90 -8.66 -0.84 -13.39
CA ASN A 90 -7.81 -1.97 -13.75
C ASN A 90 -6.58 -2.09 -12.82
N LYS A 91 -5.99 -0.96 -12.43
CA LYS A 91 -4.89 -0.93 -11.46
C LYS A 91 -5.36 -1.41 -10.07
N LEU A 92 -6.52 -0.94 -9.61
CA LEU A 92 -7.09 -1.35 -8.33
C LEU A 92 -7.40 -2.86 -8.27
N ARG A 93 -7.90 -3.43 -9.37
CA ARG A 93 -8.14 -4.88 -9.46
C ARG A 93 -6.88 -5.71 -9.28
N LYS A 94 -5.72 -5.23 -9.76
CA LYS A 94 -4.43 -5.92 -9.59
C LYS A 94 -4.01 -6.05 -8.12
N ILE A 95 -4.48 -5.18 -7.26
CA ILE A 95 -4.22 -5.20 -5.81
C ILE A 95 -5.43 -5.70 -4.99
N GLY A 96 -6.41 -6.31 -5.65
CA GLY A 96 -7.56 -6.95 -5.00
C GLY A 96 -8.75 -6.04 -4.71
N ILE A 97 -8.75 -4.78 -5.14
CA ILE A 97 -9.86 -3.84 -4.95
C ILE A 97 -10.79 -3.92 -6.17
N LYS A 98 -12.00 -4.44 -5.96
CA LYS A 98 -12.98 -4.72 -7.04
C LYS A 98 -14.12 -3.71 -7.11
N ASN A 99 -14.08 -2.65 -6.32
CA ASN A 99 -15.11 -1.61 -6.30
C ASN A 99 -15.23 -0.90 -7.65
N LYS A 100 -16.43 -0.37 -7.92
CA LYS A 100 -16.65 0.50 -9.08
C LYS A 100 -15.91 1.81 -8.89
N VAL A 101 -15.35 2.34 -9.96
CA VAL A 101 -14.66 3.63 -10.00
C VAL A 101 -15.45 4.57 -10.91
N ALA A 102 -15.82 5.73 -10.39
CA ALA A 102 -16.48 6.79 -11.13
C ALA A 102 -15.50 7.92 -11.45
N HIS A 103 -15.71 8.57 -12.59
CA HIS A 103 -14.98 9.79 -12.92
C HIS A 103 -15.60 10.98 -12.18
N LEU A 104 -14.77 11.78 -11.53
CA LEU A 104 -15.15 13.03 -10.89
C LEU A 104 -14.49 14.19 -11.64
N ARG A 105 -15.30 15.02 -12.26
CA ARG A 105 -14.80 16.26 -12.88
C ARG A 105 -14.52 17.28 -11.81
N LEU A 106 -13.27 17.76 -11.75
CA LEU A 106 -12.91 18.85 -10.85
C LEU A 106 -13.37 20.16 -11.49
N ALA A 107 -14.08 20.98 -10.72
CA ALA A 107 -14.36 22.36 -11.09
C ALA A 107 -13.08 23.19 -10.99
N HIS A 108 -12.79 23.97 -12.03
CA HIS A 108 -11.69 24.94 -12.03
C HIS A 108 -12.18 26.27 -11.53
#